data_14560b60e1d7139cd2c41ee8d978c019
#
_entry.id   14560b60e1d7139cd2c41ee8d978c019
#
_cell.length_a   1.000
_cell.length_b   1.000
_cell.length_c   1.000
_cell.angle_alpha   90.00
_cell.angle_beta   90.00
_cell.angle_gamma   90.00
#
_symmetry.space_group_name_H-M   'P 1'
#
loop_
_entity.id
_entity.type
_entity.pdbx_description
1 polymer ?
#
loop_
_entity_poly.entity_id
_entity_poly.type
_entity_poly.pdbx_seq_one_letter_code
_entity_poly.pdbx_strand_id
1 'polypeptide(L)'
;MPVYRISRNLEASFIEFLETTLLETPYSWNDLNVIKGFNRAYELPTPTIAVRAENTVYDKVEVGSNSFTRTVQIFINIFGSDDGNRLDLKDCIIEILKDGLVYNEYTITKSGRTATSSATPNGRIRIHKIDDSPIDFNIDDKSKLDVRDRYRHLLVLTVSIGRVE
;
A
#
# COMPACT_ATOMS: atom_id res chain seq x y z
N MET A 1 15.93 -16.85 1.68
CA MET A 1 15.96 -16.27 3.00
C MET A 1 15.08 -15.05 3.14
N PRO A 2 13.88 -15.21 3.56
CA PRO A 2 12.91 -14.12 3.54
C PRO A 2 13.05 -13.12 4.70
N VAL A 3 13.79 -13.43 5.75
CA VAL A 3 13.84 -12.66 7.00
C VAL A 3 14.24 -11.19 6.79
N TYR A 4 15.11 -10.93 5.85
CA TYR A 4 15.61 -9.58 5.56
C TYR A 4 14.73 -8.77 4.58
N ARG A 5 13.62 -9.34 4.14
CA ARG A 5 12.76 -8.72 3.13
C ARG A 5 11.34 -8.42 3.63
N ILE A 6 11.14 -8.44 4.94
CA ILE A 6 9.78 -8.34 5.50
C ILE A 6 9.08 -7.06 5.05
N SER A 7 9.75 -5.93 5.12
CA SER A 7 9.16 -4.65 4.69
C SER A 7 8.83 -4.61 3.20
N ARG A 8 9.67 -5.19 2.36
CA ARG A 8 9.40 -5.30 0.92
C ARG A 8 8.25 -6.25 0.62
N ASN A 9 8.19 -7.38 1.33
CA ASN A 9 7.11 -8.34 1.19
C ASN A 9 5.77 -7.73 1.65
N LEU A 10 5.81 -6.96 2.74
CA LEU A 10 4.64 -6.23 3.25
C LEU A 10 4.11 -5.25 2.21
N GLU A 11 4.97 -4.42 1.67
CA GLU A 11 4.63 -3.45 0.63
C GLU A 11 4.10 -4.12 -0.64
N ALA A 12 4.77 -5.17 -1.10
CA ALA A 12 4.34 -5.94 -2.26
C ALA A 12 3.00 -6.64 -2.03
N SER A 13 2.74 -7.15 -0.82
CA SER A 13 1.45 -7.76 -0.46
C SER A 13 0.31 -6.75 -0.54
N PHE A 14 0.54 -5.52 -0.10
CA PHE A 14 -0.44 -4.44 -0.23
C PHE A 14 -0.71 -4.08 -1.70
N ILE A 15 0.34 -3.94 -2.49
CA ILE A 15 0.21 -3.59 -3.91
C ILE A 15 -0.57 -4.66 -4.66
N GLU A 16 -0.22 -5.93 -4.48
CA GLU A 16 -0.92 -7.04 -5.13
C GLU A 16 -2.38 -7.13 -4.71
N PHE A 17 -2.65 -6.98 -3.43
CA PHE A 17 -4.02 -7.02 -2.90
C PHE A 17 -4.87 -5.88 -3.45
N LEU A 18 -4.36 -4.65 -3.43
CA LEU A 18 -5.07 -3.49 -3.94
C LEU A 18 -5.30 -3.58 -5.45
N GLU A 19 -4.28 -3.96 -6.19
CA GLU A 19 -4.38 -4.11 -7.63
C GLU A 19 -5.42 -5.18 -8.00
N THR A 20 -5.32 -6.37 -7.44
CA THR A 20 -6.24 -7.47 -7.72
C THR A 20 -7.67 -7.12 -7.31
N THR A 21 -7.87 -6.61 -6.11
CA THR A 21 -9.22 -6.38 -5.57
C THR A 21 -9.92 -5.20 -6.22
N LEU A 22 -9.21 -4.10 -6.48
CA LEU A 22 -9.82 -2.90 -7.04
C LEU A 22 -10.11 -3.01 -8.53
N LEU A 23 -9.33 -3.78 -9.29
CA LEU A 23 -9.55 -3.98 -10.71
C LEU A 23 -10.67 -4.99 -11.00
N GLU A 24 -10.97 -5.88 -10.06
CA GLU A 24 -12.03 -6.87 -10.19
C GLU A 24 -13.41 -6.32 -9.80
N THR A 25 -14.45 -7.04 -10.22
CA THR A 25 -15.82 -6.78 -9.76
C THR A 25 -15.94 -7.03 -8.25
N PRO A 26 -16.75 -6.26 -7.51
CA PRO A 26 -17.67 -5.21 -7.97
C PRO A 26 -17.05 -3.82 -8.17
N TYR A 27 -15.81 -3.61 -7.79
CA TYR A 27 -15.18 -2.29 -7.79
C TYR A 27 -14.81 -1.80 -9.20
N SER A 28 -14.21 -2.66 -10.02
CA SER A 28 -13.95 -2.45 -11.46
C SER A 28 -13.23 -1.15 -11.83
N TRP A 29 -12.20 -0.78 -11.07
CA TRP A 29 -11.35 0.37 -11.34
C TRP A 29 -10.35 0.05 -12.48
N ASN A 30 -10.86 -0.11 -13.70
CA ASN A 30 -10.08 -0.64 -14.83
C ASN A 30 -8.94 0.25 -15.30
N ASP A 31 -9.01 1.55 -15.03
CA ASP A 31 -8.01 2.55 -15.40
C ASP A 31 -7.04 2.90 -14.25
N LEU A 32 -7.15 2.23 -13.11
CA LEU A 32 -6.33 2.47 -11.93
C LEU A 32 -4.93 1.90 -12.11
N ASN A 33 -3.92 2.71 -11.73
CA ASN A 33 -2.54 2.28 -11.60
C ASN A 33 -2.18 2.13 -10.13
N VAL A 34 -1.63 0.99 -9.74
CA VAL A 34 -1.12 0.75 -8.40
C VAL A 34 0.38 0.56 -8.47
N ILE A 35 1.13 1.43 -7.83
CA ILE A 35 2.58 1.49 -7.93
C ILE A 35 3.27 1.52 -6.56
N LYS A 36 4.54 1.23 -6.57
CA LYS A 36 5.41 1.32 -5.42
C LYS A 36 6.04 2.71 -5.31
N GLY A 37 5.79 3.38 -4.18
CA GLY A 37 6.38 4.68 -3.91
C GLY A 37 5.95 5.79 -4.87
N PHE A 38 6.60 6.94 -4.79
CA PHE A 38 6.20 8.13 -5.54
C PHE A 38 6.84 8.28 -6.91
N ASN A 39 7.97 7.65 -7.15
CA ASN A 39 8.87 8.01 -8.25
C ASN A 39 8.21 8.00 -9.63
N ARG A 40 7.22 7.16 -9.83
CA ARG A 40 6.52 7.03 -11.11
C ARG A 40 5.11 7.62 -11.12
N ALA A 41 4.65 8.17 -9.99
CA ALA A 41 3.29 8.69 -9.89
C ALA A 41 3.04 9.83 -10.88
N TYR A 42 4.05 10.65 -11.12
CA TYR A 42 3.98 11.79 -12.05
C TYR A 42 4.16 11.41 -13.52
N GLU A 43 4.51 10.17 -13.80
CA GLU A 43 4.64 9.64 -15.16
C GLU A 43 3.38 8.91 -15.63
N LEU A 44 2.50 8.55 -14.71
CA LEU A 44 1.30 7.76 -14.98
C LEU A 44 0.04 8.65 -14.99
N PRO A 45 -0.98 8.27 -15.78
CA PRO A 45 -2.27 8.97 -15.74
C PRO A 45 -3.00 8.72 -14.43
N THR A 46 -3.86 9.64 -14.03
CA THR A 46 -4.77 9.47 -12.91
C THR A 46 -5.98 8.62 -13.32
N PRO A 47 -6.58 7.81 -12.42
CA PRO A 47 -6.20 7.63 -11.01
C PRO A 47 -4.98 6.74 -10.82
N THR A 48 -4.17 7.05 -9.83
CA THR A 48 -2.99 6.26 -9.44
C THR A 48 -2.94 6.15 -7.91
N ILE A 49 -2.54 4.99 -7.43
CA ILE A 49 -2.26 4.74 -6.01
C ILE A 49 -0.78 4.42 -5.86
N ALA A 50 -0.10 5.10 -4.95
CA ALA A 50 1.28 4.82 -4.59
C ALA A 50 1.35 4.29 -3.16
N VAL A 51 1.91 3.11 -2.99
CA VAL A 51 2.04 2.42 -1.70
C VAL A 51 3.49 2.42 -1.26
N ARG A 52 3.73 2.78 -0.01
CA ARG A 52 5.06 2.79 0.59
C ARG A 52 5.02 2.38 2.04
N ALA A 53 5.93 1.48 2.43
CA ALA A 53 6.19 1.18 3.82
C ALA A 53 7.13 2.24 4.41
N GLU A 54 6.75 2.77 5.56
CA GLU A 54 7.50 3.82 6.25
C GLU A 54 8.06 3.32 7.59
N ASN A 55 7.77 4.02 8.65
CA ASN A 55 8.33 3.74 9.96
C ASN A 55 7.88 2.39 10.51
N THR A 56 8.83 1.67 11.12
CA THR A 56 8.56 0.43 11.83
C THR A 56 8.95 0.58 13.29
N VAL A 57 8.04 0.20 14.18
CA VAL A 57 8.30 0.13 15.63
C VAL A 57 8.47 -1.34 16.01
N TYR A 58 9.51 -1.63 16.76
CA TYR A 58 9.84 -2.98 17.24
C TYR A 58 9.69 -3.02 18.75
N ASP A 59 8.73 -3.78 19.23
CA ASP A 59 8.51 -4.00 20.66
C ASP A 59 8.82 -5.44 21.04
N LYS A 60 9.54 -5.64 22.14
CA LYS A 60 9.75 -6.97 22.70
C LYS A 60 8.46 -7.46 23.37
N VAL A 61 8.08 -8.69 23.05
CA VAL A 61 6.88 -9.31 23.63
C VAL A 61 7.07 -9.58 25.11
N GLU A 62 8.27 -10.03 25.50
CA GLU A 62 8.62 -10.36 26.90
C GLU A 62 10.08 -10.01 27.19
N VAL A 63 10.37 -9.77 28.47
CA VAL A 63 11.74 -9.58 28.93
C VAL A 63 12.52 -10.88 28.74
N GLY A 64 13.62 -10.80 27.96
CA GLY A 64 14.42 -11.97 27.62
C GLY A 64 14.02 -12.71 26.35
N SER A 65 12.91 -12.34 25.72
CA SER A 65 12.54 -12.85 24.41
C SER A 65 13.46 -12.34 23.31
N ASN A 66 13.77 -13.17 22.32
CA ASN A 66 14.48 -12.81 21.11
C ASN A 66 13.51 -12.37 19.99
N SER A 67 12.19 -12.39 20.26
CA SER A 67 11.17 -12.04 19.30
C SER A 67 10.69 -10.60 19.46
N PHE A 68 10.46 -9.94 18.34
CA PHE A 68 9.86 -8.60 18.28
C PHE A 68 8.47 -8.65 17.65
N THR A 69 7.54 -7.88 18.21
CA THR A 69 6.33 -7.49 17.50
C THR A 69 6.65 -6.28 16.65
N ARG A 70 6.27 -6.32 15.39
CA ARG A 70 6.51 -5.23 14.44
C ARG A 70 5.21 -4.51 14.12
N THR A 71 5.21 -3.22 14.33
CA THR A 71 4.14 -2.32 13.91
C THR A 71 4.68 -1.41 12.83
N VAL A 72 4.10 -1.46 11.65
CA VAL A 72 4.58 -0.73 10.46
C VAL A 72 3.54 0.29 10.04
N GLN A 73 3.99 1.46 9.60
CA GLN A 73 3.14 2.42 8.94
C GLN A 73 3.22 2.22 7.43
N ILE A 74 2.06 2.08 6.80
CA ILE A 74 1.90 2.00 5.35
C ILE A 74 1.25 3.29 4.86
N PHE A 75 1.91 3.97 3.95
CA PHE A 75 1.39 5.18 3.32
C PHE A 75 0.80 4.82 1.97
N ILE A 76 -0.48 5.11 1.81
CA ILE A 76 -1.19 4.98 0.53
C ILE A 76 -1.53 6.38 0.04
N ASN A 77 -0.86 6.82 -1.01
CA ASN A 77 -1.14 8.10 -1.66
C ASN A 77 -2.07 7.87 -2.83
N ILE A 78 -3.19 8.56 -2.82
CA ILE A 78 -4.20 8.52 -3.87
C ILE A 78 -4.05 9.78 -4.71
N PHE A 79 -3.91 9.60 -6.02
CA PHE A 79 -3.89 10.66 -7.02
C PHE A 79 -5.16 10.54 -7.85
N GLY A 80 -6.21 11.24 -7.45
CA GLY A 80 -7.51 11.19 -8.11
C GLY A 80 -7.58 12.06 -9.37
N SER A 81 -8.55 11.75 -10.22
CA SER A 81 -8.86 12.54 -11.42
C SER A 81 -9.71 13.77 -11.10
N ASP A 82 -10.56 13.67 -10.09
CA ASP A 82 -11.39 14.75 -9.54
C ASP A 82 -11.73 14.47 -8.07
N ASP A 83 -12.47 15.35 -7.41
CA ASP A 83 -12.83 15.18 -6.01
C ASP A 83 -13.72 13.96 -5.76
N GLY A 84 -14.68 13.69 -6.63
CA GLY A 84 -15.55 12.51 -6.52
C GLY A 84 -14.74 11.22 -6.66
N ASN A 85 -13.89 11.13 -7.67
CA ASN A 85 -13.01 10.01 -7.92
C ASN A 85 -12.07 9.74 -6.72
N ARG A 86 -11.49 10.80 -6.17
CA ARG A 86 -10.62 10.74 -4.98
C ARG A 86 -11.35 10.15 -3.77
N LEU A 87 -12.56 10.63 -3.49
CA LEU A 87 -13.36 10.18 -2.33
C LEU A 87 -13.84 8.75 -2.51
N ASP A 88 -14.35 8.42 -3.69
CA ASP A 88 -14.84 7.08 -3.99
C ASP A 88 -13.70 6.05 -3.90
N LEU A 89 -12.54 6.37 -4.43
CA LEU A 89 -11.38 5.48 -4.37
C LEU A 89 -10.89 5.30 -2.93
N LYS A 90 -10.86 6.37 -2.15
CA LYS A 90 -10.52 6.30 -0.72
C LYS A 90 -11.48 5.37 0.03
N ASP A 91 -12.78 5.54 -0.16
CA ASP A 91 -13.79 4.74 0.52
C ASP A 91 -13.73 3.27 0.10
N CYS A 92 -13.49 2.98 -1.18
CA CYS A 92 -13.27 1.62 -1.66
C CYS A 92 -12.04 0.97 -1.00
N ILE A 93 -10.94 1.70 -0.90
CA ILE A 93 -9.72 1.18 -0.26
C ILE A 93 -9.97 0.86 1.22
N ILE A 94 -10.62 1.75 1.95
CA ILE A 94 -10.95 1.51 3.36
C ILE A 94 -11.86 0.30 3.50
N GLU A 95 -12.85 0.17 2.64
CA GLU A 95 -13.80 -0.96 2.67
C GLU A 95 -13.10 -2.31 2.48
N ILE A 96 -12.21 -2.43 1.49
CA ILE A 96 -11.54 -3.70 1.21
C ILE A 96 -10.45 -4.05 2.24
N LEU A 97 -9.94 -3.07 2.98
CA LEU A 97 -8.90 -3.27 3.99
C LEU A 97 -9.43 -3.62 5.37
N LYS A 98 -10.74 -3.57 5.59
CA LYS A 98 -11.35 -3.81 6.92
C LYS A 98 -10.94 -5.12 7.58
N ASP A 99 -10.88 -6.18 6.81
CA ASP A 99 -10.59 -7.52 7.32
C ASP A 99 -9.09 -7.88 7.26
N GLY A 100 -8.26 -6.90 6.92
CA GLY A 100 -6.84 -7.14 6.68
C GLY A 100 -6.61 -7.87 5.36
N LEU A 101 -5.39 -8.34 5.17
CA LEU A 101 -4.99 -9.05 3.95
C LEU A 101 -3.95 -10.12 4.25
N VAL A 102 -3.72 -10.99 3.28
CA VAL A 102 -2.72 -12.05 3.38
C VAL A 102 -1.33 -11.45 3.26
N TYR A 103 -0.44 -11.83 4.18
CA TYR A 103 0.98 -11.56 4.05
C TYR A 103 1.63 -12.61 3.15
N ASN A 104 2.21 -12.18 2.05
CA ASN A 104 2.91 -13.04 1.11
C ASN A 104 4.42 -12.82 1.20
N GLU A 105 5.16 -13.90 1.14
CA GLU A 105 6.61 -13.88 0.94
C GLU A 105 6.91 -14.10 -0.54
N TYR A 106 7.69 -13.22 -1.15
CA TYR A 106 7.99 -13.24 -2.57
C TYR A 106 9.40 -13.77 -2.80
N THR A 107 9.51 -14.75 -3.67
CA THR A 107 10.78 -15.29 -4.15
C THR A 107 10.97 -14.88 -5.61
N ILE A 108 12.12 -14.28 -5.89
CA ILE A 108 12.50 -13.88 -7.25
C ILE A 108 13.55 -14.86 -7.75
N THR A 109 13.21 -15.55 -8.82
CA THR A 109 14.12 -16.47 -9.52
C THR A 109 14.54 -15.82 -10.84
N LYS A 110 15.84 -15.75 -11.07
CA LYS A 110 16.41 -15.23 -12.33
C LYS A 110 16.97 -16.38 -13.16
N SER A 111 16.59 -16.41 -14.43
CA SER A 111 17.16 -17.32 -15.43
C SER A 111 17.58 -16.47 -16.63
N GLY A 112 18.88 -16.22 -16.77
CA GLY A 112 19.41 -15.32 -17.79
C GLY A 112 18.89 -13.88 -17.60
N ARG A 113 18.17 -13.39 -18.62
CA ARG A 113 17.54 -12.06 -18.60
C ARG A 113 16.13 -12.06 -18.05
N THR A 114 15.55 -13.24 -17.81
CA THR A 114 14.18 -13.40 -17.33
C THR A 114 14.17 -13.49 -15.81
N ALA A 115 13.31 -12.69 -15.17
CA ALA A 115 13.05 -12.77 -13.75
C ALA A 115 11.58 -13.18 -13.54
N THR A 116 11.38 -14.20 -12.71
CA THR A 116 10.05 -14.64 -12.29
C THR A 116 9.89 -14.44 -10.79
N SER A 117 8.71 -14.01 -10.36
CA SER A 117 8.38 -13.93 -8.95
C SER A 117 7.26 -14.90 -8.60
N SER A 118 7.37 -15.51 -7.43
CA SER A 118 6.31 -16.34 -6.86
C SER A 118 5.97 -15.87 -5.46
N ALA A 119 4.68 -15.85 -5.13
CA ALA A 119 4.18 -15.48 -3.82
C ALA A 119 3.79 -16.72 -3.03
N THR A 120 4.24 -16.80 -1.78
CA THR A 120 3.86 -17.86 -0.84
C THR A 120 3.19 -17.22 0.38
N PRO A 121 1.91 -17.52 0.65
CA PRO A 121 1.23 -16.99 1.83
C PRO A 121 1.91 -17.45 3.12
N ASN A 122 2.17 -16.48 4.03
CA ASN A 122 2.75 -16.77 5.34
C ASN A 122 2.16 -15.83 6.42
N GLY A 123 0.88 -16.02 6.71
CA GLY A 123 0.18 -15.27 7.74
C GLY A 123 -0.69 -14.15 7.20
N ARG A 124 -1.08 -13.24 8.09
CA ARG A 124 -1.98 -12.14 7.75
C ARG A 124 -1.43 -10.81 8.24
N ILE A 125 -1.75 -9.80 7.49
CA ILE A 125 -1.53 -8.39 7.87
C ILE A 125 -2.82 -7.91 8.54
N ARG A 126 -2.69 -7.42 9.77
CA ARG A 126 -3.79 -6.82 10.53
C ARG A 126 -3.67 -5.31 10.51
N ILE A 127 -4.75 -4.65 10.23
CA ILE A 127 -4.82 -3.20 10.23
C ILE A 127 -5.44 -2.74 11.54
N HIS A 128 -4.68 -1.97 12.32
CA HIS A 128 -5.11 -1.48 13.64
C HIS A 128 -5.75 -0.10 13.57
N LYS A 129 -5.28 0.73 12.64
CA LYS A 129 -5.71 2.11 12.52
C LYS A 129 -5.53 2.59 11.08
N ILE A 130 -6.48 3.41 10.63
CA ILE A 130 -6.39 4.14 9.37
C ILE A 130 -6.63 5.61 9.68
N ASP A 131 -5.65 6.44 9.39
CA ASP A 131 -5.80 7.90 9.41
C ASP A 131 -5.93 8.38 7.97
N ASP A 132 -6.93 9.18 7.68
CA ASP A 132 -7.14 9.72 6.35
C ASP A 132 -7.10 11.24 6.37
N SER A 133 -6.49 11.84 5.37
CA SER A 133 -6.45 13.27 5.19
C SER A 133 -6.24 13.69 3.74
N PRO A 134 -6.96 14.71 3.25
CA PRO A 134 -6.61 15.31 1.98
C PRO A 134 -5.26 16.02 2.10
N ILE A 135 -4.49 16.01 1.01
CA ILE A 135 -3.25 16.77 0.95
C ILE A 135 -3.59 18.16 0.38
N ASP A 136 -3.33 19.17 1.20
CA ASP A 136 -3.50 20.57 0.83
C ASP A 136 -2.14 21.24 0.62
N PHE A 137 -1.95 21.83 -0.54
CA PHE A 137 -0.72 22.57 -0.88
C PHE A 137 -0.84 24.06 -0.58
N ASN A 138 -1.93 24.52 0.09
CA ASN A 138 -2.22 25.93 0.39
C ASN A 138 -2.26 26.83 -0.86
N ILE A 139 -2.72 26.27 -1.99
CA ILE A 139 -2.89 26.98 -3.24
C ILE A 139 -4.39 27.05 -3.57
N ASP A 140 -4.95 28.28 -3.62
CA ASP A 140 -6.38 28.47 -3.88
C ASP A 140 -6.76 28.05 -5.29
N ASP A 141 -5.89 28.29 -6.27
CA ASP A 141 -6.10 27.90 -7.66
C ASP A 141 -5.42 26.58 -7.97
N LYS A 142 -6.19 25.48 -7.95
CA LYS A 142 -5.70 24.13 -8.25
C LYS A 142 -5.16 23.98 -9.67
N SER A 143 -5.50 24.89 -10.59
CA SER A 143 -4.96 24.85 -11.95
C SER A 143 -3.45 25.10 -12.02
N LYS A 144 -2.88 25.72 -10.98
CA LYS A 144 -1.43 25.94 -10.84
C LYS A 144 -0.66 24.73 -10.37
N LEU A 145 -1.34 23.71 -9.85
CA LEU A 145 -0.74 22.45 -9.45
C LEU A 145 -0.60 21.51 -10.64
N ASP A 146 0.37 20.58 -10.54
CA ASP A 146 0.39 19.43 -11.44
C ASP A 146 -0.96 18.70 -11.37
N VAL A 147 -1.42 18.19 -12.50
CA VAL A 147 -2.71 17.49 -12.59
C VAL A 147 -2.85 16.39 -11.53
N ARG A 148 -1.75 15.72 -11.21
CA ARG A 148 -1.72 14.63 -10.23
C ARG A 148 -1.82 15.12 -8.79
N ASP A 149 -1.38 16.33 -8.50
CA ASP A 149 -1.42 16.92 -7.16
C ASP A 149 -2.73 17.62 -6.82
N ARG A 150 -3.58 17.88 -7.81
CA ARG A 150 -4.84 18.61 -7.60
C ARG A 150 -5.80 17.89 -6.67
N TYR A 151 -5.85 16.57 -6.75
CA TYR A 151 -6.79 15.73 -6.01
C TYR A 151 -6.05 14.60 -5.32
N ARG A 152 -5.18 14.95 -4.39
CA ARG A 152 -4.42 13.98 -3.60
C ARG A 152 -5.08 13.69 -2.27
N HIS A 153 -4.96 12.45 -1.85
CA HIS A 153 -5.39 11.99 -0.54
C HIS A 153 -4.36 11.04 0.04
N LEU A 154 -4.15 11.10 1.35
CA LEU A 154 -3.22 10.24 2.05
C LEU A 154 -3.96 9.35 3.04
N LEU A 155 -3.72 8.05 2.95
CA LEU A 155 -4.09 7.08 3.97
C LEU A 155 -2.82 6.61 4.68
N VAL A 156 -2.81 6.72 5.99
CA VAL A 156 -1.75 6.19 6.84
C VAL A 156 -2.31 5.02 7.63
N LEU A 157 -1.83 3.83 7.34
CA LEU A 157 -2.26 2.60 8.00
C LEU A 157 -1.22 2.18 9.02
N THR A 158 -1.68 1.84 10.23
CA THR A 158 -0.85 1.19 11.24
C THR A 158 -1.16 -0.29 11.22
N VAL A 159 -0.20 -1.11 10.85
CA VAL A 159 -0.38 -2.53 10.62
C VAL A 159 0.60 -3.39 11.41
N SER A 160 0.20 -4.62 11.71
CA SER A 160 1.09 -5.66 12.23
C SER A 160 1.01 -6.91 11.39
N ILE A 161 2.09 -7.70 11.42
CA ILE A 161 2.19 -8.93 10.64
C ILE A 161 2.12 -10.12 11.60
N GLY A 162 1.10 -10.97 11.43
CA GLY A 162 1.05 -12.27 12.07
C GLY A 162 1.66 -13.30 11.12
N ARG A 163 2.88 -13.71 11.40
CA ARG A 163 3.59 -14.74 10.63
C ARG A 163 3.52 -16.09 11.33
N VAL A 164 3.50 -17.13 10.53
CA VAL A 164 3.79 -18.49 11.01
C VAL A 164 5.29 -18.71 10.84
N GLU A 165 5.97 -18.89 11.95
CA GLU A 165 7.40 -19.20 11.96
C GLU A 165 7.64 -20.71 11.76
#